data_3bb8ed51fce4ab8097fef88c2a493970
#
_entry.id   3bb8ed51fce4ab8097fef88c2a493970
#
_cell.length_a   1.000
_cell.length_b   1.000
_cell.length_c   1.000
_cell.angle_alpha   90.00
_cell.angle_beta   90.00
_cell.angle_gamma   90.00
#
_symmetry.space_group_name_H-M   'P 1'
#
loop_
_entity.id
_entity.type
_entity.pdbx_description
1 polymer ?
#
loop_
_entity_poly.entity_id
_entity_poly.type
_entity_poly.pdbx_seq_one_letter_code
_entity_poly.pdbx_strand_id
1 'polypeptide(L)'
;MPAQVITDLEFVVTVDADSTVLTDTSILVVDGAIAAIGPAAELLAAHPGATRVDGRRKLALPGLVNLHTHLPMTLLRGLAEDVDLQGFLRRVWAAEGAVMDPASVELGAELGALESLRAGSTTQLDMYFHHAEAHRGAVTAGSRHVLGPVFFAGPGPDGLDWRRRLEGLRDWPVQLRAIGGADIPLAACPH
;
A
#
# COMPACT_ATOMS: atom_id res chain seq x y z
N MET A 1 -3.46 -19.52 -4.98
CA MET A 1 -4.39 -19.43 -3.82
C MET A 1 -5.68 -20.16 -4.16
N PRO A 2 -6.42 -20.73 -3.20
CA PRO A 2 -7.71 -21.36 -3.51
C PRO A 2 -8.69 -20.32 -4.08
N ALA A 3 -9.62 -20.78 -4.90
CA ALA A 3 -10.68 -19.93 -5.44
C ALA A 3 -11.62 -19.47 -4.31
N GLN A 4 -12.15 -18.25 -4.42
CA GLN A 4 -13.13 -17.68 -3.52
C GLN A 4 -14.29 -17.09 -4.33
N VAL A 5 -15.52 -17.24 -3.83
CA VAL A 5 -16.69 -16.55 -4.37
C VAL A 5 -17.29 -15.65 -3.30
N ILE A 6 -17.27 -14.35 -3.56
CA ILE A 6 -17.97 -13.35 -2.73
C ILE A 6 -19.39 -13.29 -3.28
N THR A 7 -20.35 -13.87 -2.54
CA THR A 7 -21.72 -14.06 -3.02
C THR A 7 -22.66 -12.94 -2.61
N ASP A 8 -23.66 -12.70 -3.47
CA ASP A 8 -24.82 -11.89 -3.12
C ASP A 8 -24.48 -10.44 -2.70
N LEU A 9 -23.53 -9.83 -3.41
CA LEU A 9 -23.19 -8.42 -3.24
C LEU A 9 -24.36 -7.55 -3.70
N GLU A 10 -24.74 -6.57 -2.90
CA GLU A 10 -25.80 -5.61 -3.23
C GLU A 10 -25.36 -4.70 -4.39
N PHE A 11 -24.10 -4.28 -4.37
CA PHE A 11 -23.49 -3.47 -5.43
C PHE A 11 -22.06 -3.91 -5.73
N VAL A 12 -21.69 -3.86 -7.00
CA VAL A 12 -20.30 -3.89 -7.45
C VAL A 12 -20.04 -2.64 -8.28
N VAL A 13 -19.22 -1.74 -7.74
CA VAL A 13 -18.81 -0.50 -8.40
C VAL A 13 -17.48 -0.77 -9.11
N THR A 14 -17.47 -0.79 -10.43
CA THR A 14 -16.29 -1.20 -11.19
C THR A 14 -15.24 -0.12 -11.33
N VAL A 15 -15.67 1.16 -11.26
CA VAL A 15 -14.82 2.34 -11.51
C VAL A 15 -14.14 2.25 -12.88
N ASP A 16 -14.84 1.69 -13.86
CA ASP A 16 -14.42 1.68 -15.25
C ASP A 16 -14.76 3.01 -15.96
N ALA A 17 -14.41 3.11 -17.25
CA ALA A 17 -14.66 4.33 -18.03
C ALA A 17 -16.15 4.70 -18.14
N ASP A 18 -17.04 3.71 -18.03
CA ASP A 18 -18.49 3.88 -18.13
C ASP A 18 -19.15 4.08 -16.76
N SER A 19 -18.37 4.10 -15.66
CA SER A 19 -18.88 4.19 -14.29
C SER A 19 -19.91 3.11 -13.97
N THR A 20 -19.66 1.88 -14.42
CA THR A 20 -20.59 0.75 -14.29
C THR A 20 -20.86 0.41 -12.83
N VAL A 21 -22.12 0.24 -12.47
CA VAL A 21 -22.57 -0.28 -11.19
C VAL A 21 -23.44 -1.51 -11.44
N LEU A 22 -22.99 -2.65 -10.97
CA LEU A 22 -23.74 -3.90 -11.04
C LEU A 22 -24.49 -4.12 -9.71
N THR A 23 -25.68 -4.71 -9.77
CA THR A 23 -26.49 -5.03 -8.60
C THR A 23 -26.72 -6.52 -8.48
N ASP A 24 -26.97 -6.99 -7.26
CA ASP A 24 -27.36 -8.38 -6.97
C ASP A 24 -26.45 -9.42 -7.65
N THR A 25 -25.14 -9.22 -7.56
CA THR A 25 -24.14 -10.02 -8.26
C THR A 25 -23.09 -10.59 -7.31
N SER A 26 -22.18 -11.41 -7.84
CA SER A 26 -21.12 -12.08 -7.08
C SER A 26 -19.80 -11.97 -7.82
N ILE A 27 -18.70 -12.08 -7.08
CA ILE A 27 -17.34 -12.01 -7.63
C ILE A 27 -16.61 -13.31 -7.37
N LEU A 28 -16.06 -13.92 -8.42
CA LEU A 28 -15.10 -15.01 -8.33
C LEU A 28 -13.68 -14.47 -8.33
N VAL A 29 -12.90 -14.86 -7.32
CA VAL A 29 -11.47 -14.57 -7.21
C VAL A 29 -10.71 -15.89 -7.33
N VAL A 30 -9.77 -15.96 -8.27
CA VAL A 30 -8.87 -17.09 -8.47
C VAL A 30 -7.44 -16.58 -8.47
N ASP A 31 -6.59 -17.18 -7.66
CA ASP A 31 -5.17 -16.82 -7.55
C ASP A 31 -4.92 -15.32 -7.31
N GLY A 32 -5.81 -14.69 -6.52
CA GLY A 32 -5.69 -13.28 -6.15
C GLY A 32 -6.19 -12.29 -7.20
N ALA A 33 -6.77 -12.76 -8.32
CA ALA A 33 -7.34 -11.94 -9.38
C ALA A 33 -8.85 -12.15 -9.50
N ILE A 34 -9.60 -11.12 -9.87
CA ILE A 34 -11.01 -11.25 -10.24
C ILE A 34 -11.08 -12.02 -11.57
N ALA A 35 -11.64 -13.22 -11.51
CA ALA A 35 -11.77 -14.10 -12.68
C ALA A 35 -13.12 -13.94 -13.39
N ALA A 36 -14.19 -13.67 -12.63
CA ALA A 36 -15.53 -13.46 -13.18
C ALA A 36 -16.42 -12.65 -12.22
N ILE A 37 -17.44 -12.01 -12.78
CA ILE A 37 -18.54 -11.37 -12.06
C ILE A 37 -19.83 -11.92 -12.65
N GLY A 38 -20.77 -12.36 -11.81
CA GLY A 38 -22.02 -12.97 -12.27
C GLY A 38 -22.83 -13.60 -11.15
N PRO A 39 -23.89 -14.35 -11.50
CA PRO A 39 -24.75 -15.01 -10.52
C PRO A 39 -24.00 -16.00 -9.62
N ALA A 40 -24.23 -15.97 -8.31
CA ALA A 40 -23.58 -16.86 -7.35
C ALA A 40 -23.69 -18.35 -7.71
N ALA A 41 -24.86 -18.77 -8.18
CA ALA A 41 -25.12 -20.17 -8.53
C ALA A 41 -24.22 -20.66 -9.66
N GLU A 42 -24.00 -19.85 -10.69
CA GLU A 42 -23.15 -20.18 -11.84
C GLU A 42 -21.67 -20.23 -11.43
N LEU A 43 -21.20 -19.24 -10.67
CA LEU A 43 -19.81 -19.17 -10.21
C LEU A 43 -19.47 -20.34 -9.28
N LEU A 44 -20.38 -20.69 -8.36
CA LEU A 44 -20.19 -21.83 -7.44
C LEU A 44 -20.29 -23.18 -8.16
N ALA A 45 -21.14 -23.32 -9.19
CA ALA A 45 -21.23 -24.54 -10.01
C ALA A 45 -19.95 -24.76 -10.82
N ALA A 46 -19.37 -23.68 -11.35
CA ALA A 46 -18.09 -23.75 -12.08
C ALA A 46 -16.89 -23.99 -11.16
N HIS A 47 -16.97 -23.58 -9.87
CA HIS A 47 -15.91 -23.72 -8.88
C HIS A 47 -16.43 -24.33 -7.57
N PRO A 48 -16.80 -25.62 -7.55
CA PRO A 48 -17.46 -26.24 -6.38
C PRO A 48 -16.57 -26.32 -5.15
N GLY A 49 -15.25 -26.20 -5.31
CA GLY A 49 -14.27 -26.14 -4.21
C GLY A 49 -13.94 -24.73 -3.72
N ALA A 50 -14.58 -23.69 -4.25
CA ALA A 50 -14.29 -22.31 -3.84
C ALA A 50 -14.80 -22.00 -2.44
N THR A 51 -14.01 -21.24 -1.66
CA THR A 51 -14.46 -20.70 -0.38
C THR A 51 -15.55 -19.66 -0.62
N ARG A 52 -16.68 -19.81 0.06
CA ARG A 52 -17.78 -18.85 -0.01
C ARG A 52 -17.61 -17.73 1.02
N VAL A 53 -17.70 -16.48 0.56
CA VAL A 53 -17.71 -15.28 1.41
C VAL A 53 -19.06 -14.59 1.25
N ASP A 54 -19.76 -14.34 2.36
CA ASP A 54 -21.07 -13.68 2.35
C ASP A 54 -20.93 -12.17 2.08
N GLY A 55 -21.44 -11.74 0.93
CA GLY A 55 -21.46 -10.34 0.48
C GLY A 55 -22.80 -9.62 0.71
N ARG A 56 -23.79 -10.26 1.31
CA ARG A 56 -25.12 -9.64 1.55
C ARG A 56 -24.99 -8.35 2.34
N ARG A 57 -25.69 -7.31 1.90
CA ARG A 57 -25.65 -5.95 2.46
C ARG A 57 -24.25 -5.33 2.41
N LYS A 58 -23.44 -5.74 1.45
CA LYS A 58 -22.10 -5.18 1.20
C LYS A 58 -22.03 -4.72 -0.24
N LEU A 59 -21.14 -3.77 -0.47
CA LEU A 59 -20.72 -3.37 -1.79
C LEU A 59 -19.25 -3.74 -1.99
N ALA A 60 -18.88 -3.99 -3.24
CA ALA A 60 -17.49 -4.13 -3.65
C ALA A 60 -17.10 -2.95 -4.52
N LEU A 61 -15.90 -2.43 -4.31
CA LEU A 61 -15.25 -1.43 -5.14
C LEU A 61 -13.75 -1.71 -5.19
N PRO A 62 -13.02 -1.18 -6.20
CA PRO A 62 -11.56 -1.26 -6.21
C PRO A 62 -10.98 -0.67 -4.93
N GLY A 63 -9.91 -1.27 -4.43
CA GLY A 63 -9.21 -0.73 -3.26
C GLY A 63 -8.73 0.70 -3.52
N LEU A 64 -8.81 1.55 -2.49
CA LEU A 64 -8.38 2.93 -2.57
C LEU A 64 -6.87 3.02 -2.81
N VAL A 65 -6.46 4.05 -3.54
CA VAL A 65 -5.05 4.37 -3.80
C VAL A 65 -4.68 5.61 -3.01
N ASN A 66 -3.72 5.49 -2.09
CA ASN A 66 -3.18 6.63 -1.35
C ASN A 66 -1.92 7.13 -2.06
N LEU A 67 -1.96 8.33 -2.62
CA LEU A 67 -0.85 8.93 -3.36
C LEU A 67 0.07 9.80 -2.51
N HIS A 68 -0.16 9.90 -1.20
CA HIS A 68 0.67 10.67 -0.29
C HIS A 68 0.71 10.00 1.08
N THR A 69 1.79 9.29 1.38
CA THR A 69 1.97 8.67 2.69
C THR A 69 3.45 8.60 3.09
N HIS A 70 3.67 8.44 4.38
CA HIS A 70 4.95 8.22 5.04
C HIS A 70 4.72 7.09 6.05
N LEU A 71 4.55 5.86 5.56
CA LEU A 71 4.10 4.72 6.36
C LEU A 71 4.87 4.54 7.68
N PRO A 72 6.23 4.63 7.70
CA PRO A 72 6.97 4.47 8.95
C PRO A 72 6.68 5.52 10.01
N MET A 73 6.20 6.72 9.63
CA MET A 73 5.84 7.78 10.57
C MET A 73 4.65 7.41 11.48
N THR A 74 3.97 6.31 11.22
CA THR A 74 2.96 5.75 12.13
C THR A 74 3.52 5.57 13.55
N LEU A 75 4.81 5.26 13.70
CA LEU A 75 5.49 5.16 15.00
C LEU A 75 5.66 6.52 15.71
N LEU A 76 5.58 7.62 14.98
CA LEU A 76 5.75 8.99 15.49
C LEU A 76 4.42 9.71 15.73
N ARG A 77 3.31 8.99 15.73
CA ARG A 77 1.97 9.55 15.91
C ARG A 77 1.87 10.31 17.24
N GLY A 78 1.29 11.51 17.20
CA GLY A 78 1.12 12.37 18.36
C GLY A 78 2.36 13.19 18.75
N LEU A 79 3.50 13.03 18.05
CA LEU A 79 4.75 13.70 18.43
C LEU A 79 4.73 15.22 18.18
N ALA A 80 3.99 15.68 17.19
CA ALA A 80 4.06 17.06 16.72
C ALA A 80 2.65 17.69 16.57
N GLU A 81 1.82 17.53 17.58
CA GLU A 81 0.50 18.14 17.66
C GLU A 81 0.60 19.62 18.04
N ASP A 82 -0.41 20.41 17.66
CA ASP A 82 -0.59 21.83 18.00
C ASP A 82 0.60 22.74 17.62
N VAL A 83 1.24 22.47 16.49
CA VAL A 83 2.34 23.26 15.94
C VAL A 83 2.07 23.65 14.48
N ASP A 84 2.71 24.72 14.03
CA ASP A 84 2.76 25.05 12.61
C ASP A 84 3.61 24.06 11.81
N LEU A 85 3.58 24.17 10.49
CA LEU A 85 4.36 23.29 9.61
C LEU A 85 5.85 23.26 9.94
N GLN A 86 6.43 24.41 10.24
CA GLN A 86 7.87 24.50 10.57
C GLN A 86 8.18 23.84 11.92
N GLY A 87 7.28 23.97 12.89
CA GLY A 87 7.34 23.28 14.16
C GLY A 87 7.22 21.78 14.01
N PHE A 88 6.29 21.33 13.17
CA PHE A 88 6.12 19.93 12.80
C PHE A 88 7.39 19.35 12.19
N LEU A 89 7.92 19.95 11.13
CA LEU A 89 9.14 19.50 10.46
C LEU A 89 10.33 19.42 11.42
N ARG A 90 10.54 20.45 12.25
CA ARG A 90 11.64 20.41 13.23
C ARG A 90 11.53 19.26 14.22
N ARG A 91 10.33 18.97 14.74
CA ARG A 91 10.11 17.90 15.73
C ARG A 91 10.25 16.53 15.07
N VAL A 92 9.61 16.35 13.92
CA VAL A 92 9.60 15.06 13.20
C VAL A 92 11.01 14.72 12.71
N TRP A 93 11.72 15.61 12.05
CA TRP A 93 13.09 15.33 11.57
C TRP A 93 14.07 15.04 12.71
N ALA A 94 13.92 15.72 13.84
CA ALA A 94 14.74 15.41 15.02
C ALA A 94 14.46 13.99 15.55
N ALA A 95 13.20 13.58 15.59
CA ALA A 95 12.81 12.25 16.02
C ALA A 95 13.23 11.17 14.99
N GLU A 96 13.00 11.41 13.71
CA GLU A 96 13.44 10.50 12.65
C GLU A 96 14.94 10.25 12.70
N GLY A 97 15.74 11.31 12.86
CA GLY A 97 17.19 11.17 13.00
C GLY A 97 17.65 10.44 14.26
N ALA A 98 16.81 10.42 15.31
CA ALA A 98 17.15 9.79 16.58
C ALA A 98 16.71 8.33 16.70
N VAL A 99 15.57 7.94 16.09
CA VAL A 99 14.95 6.65 16.37
C VAL A 99 14.58 5.83 15.13
N MET A 100 14.59 6.41 13.93
CA MET A 100 14.16 5.71 12.71
C MET A 100 15.36 5.01 12.04
N ASP A 101 15.83 3.95 12.69
CA ASP A 101 16.78 3.01 12.10
C ASP A 101 16.10 2.03 11.11
N PRO A 102 16.84 1.21 10.37
CA PRO A 102 16.28 0.27 9.41
C PRO A 102 15.18 -0.64 9.99
N ALA A 103 15.35 -1.14 11.22
CA ALA A 103 14.38 -2.03 11.86
C ALA A 103 13.10 -1.30 12.24
N SER A 104 13.21 -0.10 12.78
CA SER A 104 12.07 0.77 13.11
C SER A 104 11.30 1.18 11.86
N VAL A 105 12.00 1.48 10.75
CA VAL A 105 11.37 1.80 9.47
C VAL A 105 10.58 0.62 8.92
N GLU A 106 11.14 -0.59 8.95
CA GLU A 106 10.45 -1.80 8.50
C GLU A 106 9.17 -2.05 9.33
N LEU A 107 9.29 -2.02 10.66
CA LEU A 107 8.16 -2.21 11.56
C LEU A 107 7.08 -1.13 11.38
N GLY A 108 7.48 0.13 11.29
CA GLY A 108 6.55 1.25 11.10
C GLY A 108 5.84 1.19 9.75
N ALA A 109 6.55 0.78 8.70
CA ALA A 109 5.96 0.58 7.37
C ALA A 109 4.94 -0.56 7.36
N GLU A 110 5.25 -1.68 8.02
CA GLU A 110 4.31 -2.81 8.18
C GLU A 110 3.06 -2.37 8.93
N LEU A 111 3.20 -1.69 10.07
CA LEU A 111 2.07 -1.19 10.84
C LEU A 111 1.22 -0.20 10.05
N GLY A 112 1.83 0.81 9.40
CA GLY A 112 1.14 1.80 8.60
C GLY A 112 0.41 1.19 7.39
N ALA A 113 1.01 0.18 6.76
CA ALA A 113 0.38 -0.55 5.67
C ALA A 113 -0.82 -1.38 6.15
N LEU A 114 -0.72 -2.06 7.30
CA LEU A 114 -1.84 -2.78 7.91
C LEU A 114 -3.01 -1.85 8.25
N GLU A 115 -2.74 -0.68 8.82
CA GLU A 115 -3.77 0.33 9.10
C GLU A 115 -4.42 0.83 7.80
N SER A 116 -3.63 1.08 6.77
CA SER A 116 -4.11 1.50 5.44
C SER A 116 -5.01 0.45 4.81
N LEU A 117 -4.61 -0.82 4.83
CA LEU A 117 -5.40 -1.94 4.32
C LEU A 117 -6.74 -2.06 5.08
N ARG A 118 -6.74 -1.93 6.40
CA ARG A 118 -7.96 -1.95 7.22
C ARG A 118 -8.89 -0.79 6.91
N ALA A 119 -8.36 0.34 6.45
CA ALA A 119 -9.12 1.51 5.99
C ALA A 119 -9.55 1.41 4.51
N GLY A 120 -9.23 0.31 3.81
CA GLY A 120 -9.58 0.08 2.41
C GLY A 120 -8.57 0.63 1.40
N SER A 121 -7.46 1.20 1.84
CA SER A 121 -6.37 1.64 0.95
C SER A 121 -5.43 0.48 0.67
N THR A 122 -5.42 -0.01 -0.57
CA THR A 122 -4.68 -1.22 -0.96
C THR A 122 -3.38 -0.92 -1.70
N THR A 123 -3.20 0.33 -2.12
CA THR A 123 -2.00 0.81 -2.84
C THR A 123 -1.53 2.11 -2.22
N GLN A 124 -0.23 2.22 -1.92
CA GLN A 124 0.37 3.41 -1.35
C GLN A 124 1.54 3.88 -2.20
N LEU A 125 1.58 5.18 -2.49
CA LEU A 125 2.80 5.89 -2.89
C LEU A 125 3.43 6.44 -1.62
N ASP A 126 4.51 5.79 -1.19
CA ASP A 126 5.20 6.09 0.07
C ASP A 126 6.53 6.79 -0.18
N MET A 127 6.73 7.94 0.44
CA MET A 127 7.98 8.68 0.39
C MET A 127 8.70 8.56 1.72
N TYR A 128 9.78 7.78 1.77
CA TYR A 128 10.53 7.61 3.02
C TYR A 128 12.02 7.29 2.82
N PHE A 129 12.75 7.24 3.96
CA PHE A 129 14.12 6.81 4.09
C PHE A 129 14.21 5.29 4.23
N HIS A 130 15.43 4.71 4.17
CA HIS A 130 15.64 3.25 4.29
C HIS A 130 14.70 2.49 3.36
N HIS A 131 14.78 2.82 2.07
CA HIS A 131 13.82 2.42 1.05
C HIS A 131 13.54 0.91 0.98
N ALA A 132 14.56 0.07 1.17
CA ALA A 132 14.40 -1.39 1.13
C ALA A 132 13.57 -1.89 2.32
N GLU A 133 13.80 -1.34 3.49
CA GLU A 133 13.10 -1.69 4.73
C GLU A 133 11.66 -1.19 4.70
N ALA A 134 11.43 0.05 4.27
CA ALA A 134 10.08 0.58 4.10
C ALA A 134 9.26 -0.29 3.12
N HIS A 135 9.88 -0.68 1.99
CA HIS A 135 9.24 -1.56 1.03
C HIS A 135 8.95 -2.95 1.61
N ARG A 136 9.91 -3.54 2.32
CA ARG A 136 9.76 -4.88 2.93
C ARG A 136 8.61 -4.89 3.94
N GLY A 137 8.54 -3.91 4.83
CA GLY A 137 7.44 -3.80 5.80
C GLY A 137 6.08 -3.71 5.10
N ALA A 138 5.92 -2.85 4.12
CA ALA A 138 4.67 -2.69 3.40
C ALA A 138 4.25 -3.95 2.62
N VAL A 139 5.21 -4.64 1.98
CA VAL A 139 4.95 -5.90 1.25
C VAL A 139 4.61 -7.04 2.22
N THR A 140 5.26 -7.10 3.38
CA THR A 140 4.95 -8.09 4.44
C THR A 140 3.50 -7.95 4.91
N ALA A 141 2.99 -6.74 5.03
CA ALA A 141 1.58 -6.48 5.32
C ALA A 141 0.62 -6.87 4.18
N GLY A 142 1.13 -7.12 2.97
CA GLY A 142 0.33 -7.46 1.79
C GLY A 142 -0.15 -6.25 0.97
N SER A 143 0.40 -5.07 1.20
CA SER A 143 0.08 -3.85 0.46
C SER A 143 0.78 -3.79 -0.91
N ARG A 144 0.13 -3.13 -1.88
CA ARG A 144 0.82 -2.66 -3.09
C ARG A 144 1.55 -1.37 -2.77
N HIS A 145 2.87 -1.43 -2.79
CA HIS A 145 3.72 -0.34 -2.34
C HIS A 145 4.57 0.21 -3.49
N VAL A 146 4.36 1.48 -3.81
CA VAL A 146 5.19 2.26 -4.73
C VAL A 146 6.11 3.11 -3.87
N LEU A 147 7.41 2.88 -3.99
CA LEU A 147 8.39 3.65 -3.22
C LEU A 147 8.76 4.93 -3.95
N GLY A 148 8.76 6.04 -3.23
CA GLY A 148 9.32 7.31 -3.67
C GLY A 148 10.50 7.71 -2.79
N PRO A 149 11.75 7.45 -3.19
CA PRO A 149 12.88 7.96 -2.44
C PRO A 149 12.81 9.48 -2.35
N VAL A 150 13.02 9.99 -1.15
CA VAL A 150 12.98 11.44 -0.91
C VAL A 150 14.28 12.10 -1.40
N PHE A 151 14.16 13.21 -2.14
CA PHE A 151 15.30 14.01 -2.61
C PHE A 151 15.23 15.41 -2.00
N PHE A 152 16.17 15.73 -1.12
CA PHE A 152 16.37 17.09 -0.59
C PHE A 152 17.85 17.40 -0.41
N ALA A 153 18.19 18.67 -0.16
CA ALA A 153 19.54 19.17 -0.23
C ALA A 153 20.52 18.53 0.77
N GLY A 154 20.02 18.13 1.94
CA GLY A 154 20.83 17.52 3.01
C GLY A 154 20.80 16.00 3.03
N PRO A 155 21.63 15.36 3.86
CA PRO A 155 21.51 13.92 4.12
C PRO A 155 20.27 13.64 4.97
N GLY A 156 19.58 12.54 4.66
CA GLY A 156 18.49 12.02 5.47
C GLY A 156 18.98 11.21 6.68
N PRO A 157 18.06 10.68 7.50
CA PRO A 157 18.39 9.77 8.62
C PRO A 157 19.18 8.54 8.19
N ASP A 158 19.01 8.10 6.95
CA ASP A 158 19.75 7.00 6.31
C ASP A 158 21.17 7.38 5.85
N GLY A 159 21.61 8.61 6.09
CA GLY A 159 22.91 9.12 5.70
C GLY A 159 23.10 9.38 4.20
N LEU A 160 22.04 9.21 3.40
CA LEU A 160 22.10 9.42 1.95
C LEU A 160 21.70 10.86 1.59
N ASP A 161 22.57 11.54 0.83
CA ASP A 161 22.24 12.79 0.15
C ASP A 161 21.55 12.52 -1.21
N TRP A 162 21.11 13.59 -1.86
CA TRP A 162 20.37 13.48 -3.13
C TRP A 162 21.21 12.84 -4.26
N ARG A 163 22.55 13.00 -4.25
CA ARG A 163 23.44 12.44 -5.28
C ARG A 163 23.53 10.93 -5.15
N ARG A 164 23.73 10.43 -3.94
CA ARG A 164 23.74 9.00 -3.66
C ARG A 164 22.38 8.35 -3.91
N ARG A 165 21.30 9.07 -3.64
CA ARG A 165 19.95 8.60 -3.99
C ARG A 165 19.77 8.50 -5.51
N LEU A 166 20.25 9.50 -6.26
CA LEU A 166 20.19 9.47 -7.73
C LEU A 166 21.01 8.31 -8.31
N GLU A 167 22.20 8.05 -7.75
CA GLU A 167 23.00 6.88 -8.12
C GLU A 167 22.25 5.57 -7.85
N GLY A 168 21.57 5.47 -6.70
CA GLY A 168 20.79 4.30 -6.29
C GLY A 168 19.58 4.00 -7.18
N LEU A 169 19.00 5.00 -7.87
CA LEU A 169 17.82 4.80 -8.73
C LEU A 169 18.01 3.72 -9.80
N ARG A 170 19.25 3.44 -10.20
CA ARG A 170 19.57 2.39 -11.18
C ARG A 170 19.34 0.99 -10.60
N ASP A 171 19.71 0.78 -9.34
CA ASP A 171 19.76 -0.53 -8.71
C ASP A 171 18.53 -0.82 -7.85
N TRP A 172 17.86 0.20 -7.31
CA TRP A 172 16.73 0.06 -6.42
C TRP A 172 15.53 -0.71 -7.04
N PRO A 173 15.15 -0.53 -8.31
CA PRO A 173 14.08 -1.33 -8.89
C PRO A 173 14.35 -2.84 -8.83
N VAL A 174 15.61 -3.24 -9.01
CA VAL A 174 16.03 -4.65 -8.92
C VAL A 174 15.98 -5.13 -7.48
N GLN A 175 16.46 -4.33 -6.52
CA GLN A 175 16.43 -4.64 -5.09
C GLN A 175 15.01 -4.78 -4.58
N LEU A 176 14.12 -3.86 -4.94
CA LEU A 176 12.72 -3.89 -4.50
C LEU A 176 11.96 -5.11 -5.06
N ARG A 177 12.18 -5.46 -6.32
CA ARG A 177 11.61 -6.69 -6.90
C ARG A 177 12.09 -7.96 -6.19
N ALA A 178 13.35 -7.99 -5.76
CA ALA A 178 13.90 -9.12 -5.03
C ALA A 178 13.27 -9.29 -3.63
N ILE A 179 12.80 -8.20 -3.00
CA ILE A 179 12.07 -8.24 -1.73
C ILE A 179 10.70 -8.87 -1.93
N GLY A 180 10.01 -8.56 -3.02
CA GLY A 180 8.70 -9.10 -3.36
C GLY A 180 7.73 -8.03 -3.87
N GLY A 181 6.47 -8.43 -4.01
CA GLY A 181 5.44 -7.58 -4.59
C GLY A 181 5.36 -7.70 -6.12
N ALA A 182 4.38 -7.04 -6.72
CA ALA A 182 4.22 -6.96 -8.16
C ALA A 182 5.29 -6.03 -8.78
N ASP A 183 5.30 -5.90 -10.09
CA ASP A 183 6.10 -4.88 -10.80
C ASP A 183 5.67 -3.47 -10.39
N ILE A 184 6.17 -3.04 -9.24
CA ILE A 184 5.78 -1.78 -8.61
C ILE A 184 6.69 -0.69 -9.17
N PRO A 185 6.11 0.36 -9.79
CA PRO A 185 6.89 1.46 -10.28
C PRO A 185 7.58 2.19 -9.13
N LEU A 186 8.81 2.56 -9.35
CA LEU A 186 9.52 3.48 -8.49
C LEU A 186 9.13 4.91 -8.87
N ALA A 187 8.74 5.72 -7.90
CA ALA A 187 8.49 7.14 -8.09
C ALA A 187 9.70 7.97 -7.64
N ALA A 188 9.89 9.16 -8.19
CA ALA A 188 10.82 10.13 -7.66
C ALA A 188 10.05 11.20 -6.87
N CYS A 189 10.44 11.42 -5.61
CA CYS A 189 9.78 12.35 -4.72
C CYS A 189 10.75 13.49 -4.34
N PRO A 190 10.90 14.53 -5.19
CA PRO A 190 11.66 15.71 -4.84
C PRO A 190 10.93 16.48 -3.71
N HIS A 191 11.72 16.98 -2.75
CA HIS A 191 11.21 17.67 -1.56
C HIS A 191 11.84 19.06 -1.42
#